data_68d401e7035d919641110b09fb3bb81e
#
_entry.id   68d401e7035d919641110b09fb3bb81e
#
_cell.length_a   1.000
_cell.length_b   1.000
_cell.length_c   1.000
_cell.angle_alpha   90.00
_cell.angle_beta   90.00
_cell.angle_gamma   90.00
#
_symmetry.space_group_name_H-M   'P 1'
#
loop_
_entity.id
_entity.type
_entity.pdbx_description
1 polymer ?
#
loop_
_entity_poly.entity_id
_entity_poly.type
_entity_poly.pdbx_seq_one_letter_code
_entity_poly.pdbx_strand_id
1 'polypeptide(L)'
;DVYKRQNQYRIGLSRMERVVRERMTTQDQEGISPQSLINIKPVTAAVKEFFGSSQLSQFMDQNNPLGELTHKRRLSALGPGGLSRDRAGFEVRDVHYSHYGRMCPVETPEGPNIGLINSLASYARINEYGFIEAPYRKINHDDPTNPVVTDEVVYMTADEEDNYHVAQANEQLDKEGHFVRKNVSGRYREETQEYERRMFDYMDVSPKMVFSVATALIPFLQNDDANRALMGSNMQRQAVPLLTTEAPVVGTGMETKTAVDSGVCVVAKKSGTIEKSESNQITMKNDDGTRDVYKLTKFSRSNQSNCYNQRPIVFKGDHVEAGEVIADGPSTANGELALGKNPLIGFMTWEGYNYEDAVLLSERLVQDDVYTCLLYTSDAA
;
A
#
# COMPACT_ATOMS: atom_id res chain seq x y z
N ASP A 1 1.34 12.20 5.90
CA ASP A 1 2.43 12.91 5.23
C ASP A 1 2.07 14.28 4.68
N VAL A 2 0.85 14.48 4.15
CA VAL A 2 0.41 15.79 3.69
C VAL A 2 0.43 16.79 4.84
N TYR A 3 -0.11 16.45 6.00
CA TYR A 3 -0.10 17.30 7.19
C TYR A 3 1.31 17.69 7.66
N LYS A 4 2.24 16.73 7.65
CA LYS A 4 3.62 16.99 8.08
C LYS A 4 4.31 17.98 7.16
N ARG A 5 4.16 17.81 5.84
CA ARG A 5 4.68 18.74 4.84
C ARG A 5 4.05 20.13 4.97
N GLN A 6 2.71 20.18 5.09
CA GLN A 6 1.99 21.44 5.27
C GLN A 6 2.41 22.17 6.54
N ASN A 7 2.61 21.46 7.64
CA ASN A 7 3.09 22.06 8.89
C ASN A 7 4.47 22.66 8.75
N GLN A 8 5.42 21.96 8.10
CA GLN A 8 6.76 22.49 7.84
C GLN A 8 6.72 23.70 6.89
N TYR A 9 5.88 23.66 5.87
CA TYR A 9 5.66 24.79 5.00
C TYR A 9 5.09 26.00 5.76
N ARG A 10 4.11 25.80 6.65
CA ARG A 10 3.56 26.83 7.53
C ARG A 10 4.64 27.44 8.44
N ILE A 11 5.50 26.63 9.04
CA ILE A 11 6.63 27.10 9.85
C ILE A 11 7.57 27.96 9.00
N GLY A 12 7.90 27.52 7.80
CA GLY A 12 8.72 28.28 6.85
C GLY A 12 8.10 29.63 6.48
N LEU A 13 6.81 29.66 6.21
CA LEU A 13 6.05 30.91 5.91
C LEU A 13 6.01 31.85 7.12
N SER A 14 5.81 31.35 8.34
CA SER A 14 5.81 32.19 9.56
C SER A 14 7.20 32.79 9.83
N ARG A 15 8.26 32.02 9.56
CA ARG A 15 9.64 32.56 9.63
C ARG A 15 9.88 33.63 8.56
N MET A 16 9.40 33.44 7.36
CA MET A 16 9.48 34.41 6.26
C MET A 16 8.70 35.68 6.59
N GLU A 17 7.49 35.57 7.10
CA GLU A 17 6.66 36.71 7.52
C GLU A 17 7.40 37.56 8.55
N ARG A 18 8.02 36.95 9.56
CA ARG A 18 8.81 37.67 10.56
C ARG A 18 9.95 38.48 9.92
N VAL A 19 10.70 37.88 9.01
CA VAL A 19 11.79 38.54 8.29
C VAL A 19 11.27 39.72 7.43
N VAL A 20 10.13 39.55 6.76
CA VAL A 20 9.51 40.62 5.99
C VAL A 20 9.10 41.78 6.90
N ARG A 21 8.50 41.49 8.05
CA ARG A 21 8.11 42.51 9.05
C ARG A 21 9.32 43.29 9.56
N GLU A 22 10.41 42.62 9.90
CA GLU A 22 11.65 43.24 10.33
C GLU A 22 12.24 44.15 9.23
N ARG A 23 12.25 43.70 7.98
CA ARG A 23 12.75 44.49 6.86
C ARG A 23 11.87 45.72 6.58
N MET A 24 10.56 45.60 6.69
CA MET A 24 9.64 46.73 6.53
C MET A 24 9.85 47.85 7.58
N THR A 25 10.32 47.47 8.78
CA THR A 25 10.61 48.46 9.86
C THR A 25 12.02 49.05 9.77
N THR A 26 12.99 48.36 9.17
CA THR A 26 14.41 48.77 9.15
C THR A 26 14.86 49.38 7.84
N GLN A 27 14.14 49.20 6.72
CA GLN A 27 14.50 49.76 5.42
C GLN A 27 13.80 51.11 5.17
N ASP A 28 14.52 52.03 4.51
CA ASP A 28 13.97 53.30 4.07
C ASP A 28 12.82 53.07 3.09
N GLN A 29 11.74 53.85 3.24
CA GLN A 29 10.51 53.67 2.48
C GLN A 29 10.63 54.00 0.99
N GLU A 30 11.69 54.68 0.58
CA GLU A 30 11.88 55.03 -0.85
C GLU A 30 12.49 53.83 -1.61
N GLY A 31 11.71 53.25 -2.51
CA GLY A 31 12.15 52.17 -3.42
C GLY A 31 11.92 50.74 -2.94
N ILE A 32 11.13 50.52 -1.90
CA ILE A 32 10.73 49.17 -1.47
C ILE A 32 9.86 48.48 -2.51
N SER A 33 10.30 47.32 -2.99
CA SER A 33 9.48 46.43 -3.81
C SER A 33 9.15 45.14 -3.06
N PRO A 34 8.03 44.46 -3.36
CA PRO A 34 7.72 43.16 -2.74
C PRO A 34 8.84 42.13 -2.92
N GLN A 35 9.55 42.19 -4.05
CA GLN A 35 10.67 41.27 -4.36
C GLN A 35 11.89 41.51 -3.48
N SER A 36 12.15 42.76 -3.04
CA SER A 36 13.27 43.08 -2.14
C SER A 36 13.01 42.66 -0.70
N LEU A 37 11.73 42.61 -0.30
CA LEU A 37 11.29 42.24 1.06
C LEU A 37 11.20 40.73 1.24
N ILE A 38 10.70 40.01 0.21
CA ILE A 38 10.46 38.57 0.29
C ILE A 38 11.79 37.80 0.18
N ASN A 39 12.03 36.95 1.18
CA ASN A 39 13.16 36.03 1.19
C ASN A 39 12.64 34.59 1.29
N ILE A 40 12.85 33.78 0.26
CA ILE A 40 12.41 32.38 0.20
C ILE A 40 13.27 31.42 1.03
N LYS A 41 14.45 31.85 1.48
CA LYS A 41 15.42 30.99 2.20
C LYS A 41 14.81 30.31 3.45
N PRO A 42 14.02 30.99 4.32
CA PRO A 42 13.41 30.35 5.49
C PRO A 42 12.46 29.19 5.12
N VAL A 43 11.70 29.33 4.04
CA VAL A 43 10.80 28.29 3.56
C VAL A 43 11.60 27.11 3.00
N THR A 44 12.59 27.40 2.15
CA THR A 44 13.46 26.36 1.59
C THR A 44 14.23 25.61 2.69
N ALA A 45 14.72 26.34 3.72
CA ALA A 45 15.42 25.74 4.84
C ALA A 45 14.51 24.82 5.66
N ALA A 46 13.28 25.23 5.97
CA ALA A 46 12.32 24.42 6.72
C ALA A 46 11.95 23.12 5.97
N VAL A 47 11.73 23.21 4.65
CA VAL A 47 11.45 22.03 3.82
C VAL A 47 12.65 21.09 3.74
N LYS A 48 13.86 21.64 3.51
CA LYS A 48 15.09 20.82 3.48
C LYS A 48 15.39 20.16 4.83
N GLU A 49 15.16 20.87 5.94
CA GLU A 49 15.32 20.34 7.29
C GLU A 49 14.39 19.13 7.53
N PHE A 50 13.14 19.23 7.10
CA PHE A 50 12.19 18.13 7.23
C PHE A 50 12.63 16.89 6.42
N PHE A 51 12.93 17.04 5.13
CA PHE A 51 13.32 15.90 4.28
C PHE A 51 14.69 15.33 4.60
N GLY A 52 15.60 16.11 5.16
CA GLY A 52 16.98 15.68 5.48
C GLY A 52 17.18 15.11 6.88
N SER A 53 16.41 15.54 7.87
CA SER A 53 16.65 15.21 9.28
C SER A 53 15.45 14.65 10.03
N SER A 54 14.25 14.64 9.46
CA SER A 54 13.08 14.06 10.12
C SER A 54 13.17 12.54 10.19
N GLN A 55 12.90 11.94 11.35
CA GLN A 55 12.84 10.50 11.56
C GLN A 55 11.77 9.82 10.67
N LEU A 56 10.73 10.56 10.28
CA LEU A 56 9.62 10.05 9.49
C LEU A 56 9.82 10.22 7.98
N SER A 57 10.83 11.00 7.57
CA SER A 57 11.29 11.06 6.19
C SER A 57 12.37 10.00 6.01
N GLN A 58 12.01 8.88 5.40
CA GLN A 58 12.86 7.70 5.27
C GLN A 58 13.24 7.45 3.82
N PHE A 59 14.39 6.82 3.63
CA PHE A 59 14.81 6.32 2.33
C PHE A 59 13.84 5.22 1.89
N MET A 60 13.19 5.38 0.73
CA MET A 60 12.14 4.49 0.29
C MET A 60 12.68 3.09 -0.01
N ASP A 61 12.02 2.07 0.54
CA ASP A 61 12.24 0.69 0.17
C ASP A 61 11.72 0.47 -1.25
N GLN A 62 12.62 0.16 -2.17
CA GLN A 62 12.38 0.08 -3.61
C GLN A 62 12.90 -1.25 -4.21
N ASN A 63 12.95 -2.31 -3.41
CA ASN A 63 13.32 -3.65 -3.89
C ASN A 63 12.33 -4.16 -4.94
N ASN A 64 11.03 -4.02 -4.67
CA ASN A 64 9.95 -4.45 -5.53
C ASN A 64 8.72 -3.53 -5.37
N PRO A 65 7.72 -3.63 -6.25
CA PRO A 65 6.53 -2.80 -6.18
C PRO A 65 5.76 -2.89 -4.86
N LEU A 66 5.70 -4.09 -4.28
CA LEU A 66 5.05 -4.33 -3.00
C LEU A 66 5.78 -3.61 -1.86
N GLY A 67 7.12 -3.63 -1.86
CA GLY A 67 7.95 -2.91 -0.89
C GLY A 67 7.69 -1.41 -0.91
N GLU A 68 7.60 -0.81 -2.09
CA GLU A 68 7.25 0.60 -2.25
C GLU A 68 5.86 0.91 -1.71
N LEU A 69 4.86 0.13 -2.09
CA LEU A 69 3.48 0.33 -1.69
C LEU A 69 3.30 0.22 -0.18
N THR A 70 3.87 -0.83 0.43
CA THR A 70 3.78 -1.05 1.88
C THR A 70 4.54 -0.01 2.68
N HIS A 71 5.69 0.47 2.19
CA HIS A 71 6.40 1.56 2.84
C HIS A 71 5.59 2.86 2.87
N LYS A 72 4.88 3.19 1.79
CA LYS A 72 3.99 4.36 1.70
C LYS A 72 2.78 4.25 2.64
N ARG A 73 2.35 3.04 2.99
CA ARG A 73 1.20 2.74 3.86
C ARG A 73 1.61 2.41 5.30
N ARG A 74 2.85 2.67 5.70
CA ARG A 74 3.37 2.35 7.01
C ARG A 74 2.92 3.36 8.06
N LEU A 75 2.53 2.83 9.23
CA LEU A 75 2.13 3.59 10.41
C LEU A 75 3.21 3.41 11.48
N SER A 76 3.74 4.50 12.02
CA SER A 76 4.77 4.47 13.05
C SER A 76 4.26 5.13 14.33
N ALA A 77 4.42 4.44 15.45
CA ALA A 77 4.20 5.01 16.78
C ALA A 77 5.39 5.84 17.27
N LEU A 78 6.53 5.76 16.57
CA LEU A 78 7.77 6.47 16.89
C LEU A 78 7.81 7.85 16.21
N GLY A 79 8.69 8.72 16.69
CA GLY A 79 8.97 10.00 16.07
C GLY A 79 8.49 11.20 16.90
N PRO A 80 8.50 12.42 16.32
CA PRO A 80 8.08 13.63 17.02
C PRO A 80 6.62 13.55 17.48
N GLY A 81 6.39 13.71 18.78
CA GLY A 81 5.08 13.57 19.42
C GLY A 81 4.63 12.13 19.66
N GLY A 82 5.46 11.13 19.33
CA GLY A 82 5.20 9.72 19.54
C GLY A 82 5.96 9.12 20.73
N LEU A 83 6.00 7.78 20.74
CA LEU A 83 6.67 7.00 21.78
C LEU A 83 8.17 6.85 21.51
N SER A 84 8.94 6.53 22.55
CA SER A 84 10.31 6.02 22.43
C SER A 84 10.30 4.49 22.63
N ARG A 85 11.23 3.78 21.96
CA ARG A 85 11.32 2.31 22.04
C ARG A 85 11.43 1.81 23.48
N ASP A 86 12.25 2.49 24.30
CA ASP A 86 12.54 2.08 25.68
C ASP A 86 11.36 2.29 26.62
N ARG A 87 10.44 3.19 26.27
CA ARG A 87 9.23 3.49 27.07
C ARG A 87 7.98 2.74 26.60
N ALA A 88 8.06 2.03 25.46
CA ALA A 88 6.95 1.27 24.92
C ALA A 88 6.83 -0.08 25.64
N GLY A 89 5.83 -0.21 26.50
CA GLY A 89 5.45 -1.47 27.14
C GLY A 89 4.69 -2.41 26.23
N PHE A 90 4.23 -3.54 26.76
CA PHE A 90 3.45 -4.53 26.02
C PHE A 90 2.10 -3.99 25.55
N GLU A 91 1.42 -3.19 26.35
CA GLU A 91 0.08 -2.67 26.04
C GLU A 91 0.01 -1.90 24.71
N VAL A 92 1.02 -1.07 24.42
CA VAL A 92 1.07 -0.29 23.17
C VAL A 92 1.50 -1.11 21.95
N ARG A 93 2.02 -2.31 22.15
CA ARG A 93 2.47 -3.24 21.12
C ARG A 93 1.43 -4.28 20.76
N ASP A 94 0.44 -4.48 21.63
CA ASP A 94 -0.63 -5.45 21.43
C ASP A 94 -1.65 -4.98 20.39
N VAL A 95 -2.38 -5.94 19.84
CA VAL A 95 -3.50 -5.68 18.94
C VAL A 95 -4.72 -5.32 19.78
N HIS A 96 -5.27 -4.14 19.53
CA HIS A 96 -6.49 -3.66 20.17
C HIS A 96 -7.71 -3.89 19.25
N TYR A 97 -8.90 -4.05 19.78
CA TYR A 97 -10.10 -4.26 18.95
C TYR A 97 -10.34 -3.13 17.93
N SER A 98 -9.96 -1.89 18.25
CA SER A 98 -10.05 -0.75 17.34
C SER A 98 -9.14 -0.86 16.09
N HIS A 99 -8.22 -1.82 16.06
CA HIS A 99 -7.38 -2.10 14.89
C HIS A 99 -8.15 -2.78 13.77
N TYR A 100 -9.29 -3.38 14.06
CA TYR A 100 -10.09 -4.12 13.08
C TYR A 100 -10.45 -3.24 11.87
N GLY A 101 -10.08 -3.70 10.68
CA GLY A 101 -10.27 -2.96 9.43
C GLY A 101 -9.43 -1.70 9.25
N ARG A 102 -8.58 -1.33 10.22
CA ARG A 102 -7.75 -0.11 10.23
C ARG A 102 -6.26 -0.40 10.16
N MET A 103 -5.76 -1.21 11.08
CA MET A 103 -4.36 -1.63 11.12
C MET A 103 -4.25 -3.15 11.01
N CYS A 104 -3.34 -3.63 10.16
CA CYS A 104 -3.10 -5.06 10.01
C CYS A 104 -2.56 -5.66 11.31
N PRO A 105 -3.16 -6.75 11.82
CA PRO A 105 -2.69 -7.40 13.03
C PRO A 105 -1.45 -8.27 12.82
N VAL A 106 -1.10 -8.59 11.59
CA VAL A 106 -0.05 -9.54 11.21
C VAL A 106 1.22 -8.83 10.76
N GLU A 107 1.11 -7.82 9.87
CA GLU A 107 2.27 -7.16 9.29
C GLU A 107 2.90 -6.16 10.25
N THR A 108 3.97 -6.57 10.94
CA THR A 108 4.79 -5.75 11.83
C THR A 108 6.23 -6.24 11.77
N PRO A 109 7.25 -5.40 12.02
CA PRO A 109 8.63 -5.87 12.11
C PRO A 109 8.83 -6.90 13.23
N GLU A 110 9.79 -7.77 13.04
CA GLU A 110 10.33 -8.63 14.09
C GLU A 110 11.39 -7.88 14.89
N GLY A 111 11.45 -8.11 16.20
CA GLY A 111 12.46 -7.52 17.07
C GLY A 111 11.99 -6.28 17.85
N PRO A 112 12.86 -5.29 18.11
CA PRO A 112 12.58 -4.19 19.07
C PRO A 112 11.42 -3.29 18.68
N ASN A 113 11.08 -3.23 17.40
CA ASN A 113 10.00 -2.39 16.85
C ASN A 113 8.66 -3.13 16.70
N ILE A 114 8.56 -4.37 17.17
CA ILE A 114 7.31 -5.14 17.09
C ILE A 114 6.13 -4.36 17.69
N GLY A 115 5.02 -4.30 16.97
CA GLY A 115 3.82 -3.58 17.40
C GLY A 115 3.91 -2.05 17.37
N LEU A 116 5.10 -1.46 17.18
CA LEU A 116 5.28 -0.01 17.08
C LEU A 116 5.27 0.50 15.63
N ILE A 117 5.61 -0.37 14.70
CA ILE A 117 5.54 -0.10 13.26
C ILE A 117 4.50 -1.05 12.67
N ASN A 118 3.40 -0.50 12.19
CA ASN A 118 2.28 -1.26 11.65
C ASN A 118 1.99 -0.83 10.21
N SER A 119 1.14 -1.57 9.53
CA SER A 119 0.68 -1.26 8.19
C SER A 119 -0.79 -0.94 8.17
N LEU A 120 -1.18 0.05 7.36
CA LEU A 120 -2.57 0.39 7.12
C LEU A 120 -3.28 -0.79 6.45
N ALA A 121 -4.47 -1.15 6.92
CA ALA A 121 -5.29 -2.19 6.32
C ALA A 121 -5.69 -1.83 4.88
N SER A 122 -5.97 -2.84 4.05
CA SER A 122 -6.13 -2.69 2.61
C SER A 122 -7.24 -1.71 2.21
N TYR A 123 -8.35 -1.69 2.93
CA TYR A 123 -9.51 -0.83 2.65
C TYR A 123 -9.56 0.44 3.51
N ALA A 124 -8.67 0.58 4.48
CA ALA A 124 -8.64 1.73 5.38
C ALA A 124 -8.13 2.99 4.69
N ARG A 125 -8.60 4.11 5.17
CA ARG A 125 -8.13 5.43 4.76
C ARG A 125 -7.89 6.33 5.99
N ILE A 126 -7.17 7.42 5.78
CA ILE A 126 -6.94 8.45 6.81
C ILE A 126 -7.82 9.65 6.48
N ASN A 127 -8.61 10.11 7.45
CA ASN A 127 -9.47 11.28 7.28
C ASN A 127 -8.70 12.61 7.38
N GLU A 128 -9.39 13.71 7.20
CA GLU A 128 -8.80 15.07 7.26
C GLU A 128 -8.23 15.44 8.65
N TYR A 129 -8.71 14.80 9.72
CA TYR A 129 -8.22 14.98 11.09
C TYR A 129 -7.03 14.07 11.45
N GLY A 130 -6.68 13.13 10.59
CA GLY A 130 -5.59 12.17 10.81
C GLY A 130 -6.00 10.86 11.48
N PHE A 131 -7.30 10.62 11.68
CA PHE A 131 -7.81 9.34 12.19
C PHE A 131 -7.96 8.32 11.07
N ILE A 132 -7.80 7.05 11.41
CA ILE A 132 -7.97 5.93 10.46
C ILE A 132 -9.44 5.54 10.45
N GLU A 133 -10.02 5.48 9.26
CA GLU A 133 -11.39 5.05 9.01
C GLU A 133 -11.42 3.73 8.25
N ALA A 134 -12.42 2.90 8.58
CA ALA A 134 -12.71 1.66 7.89
C ALA A 134 -14.07 1.75 7.15
N PRO A 135 -14.23 1.09 6.00
CA PRO A 135 -15.48 1.11 5.26
C PRO A 135 -16.44 0.04 5.76
N TYR A 136 -17.73 0.39 5.83
CA TYR A 136 -18.83 -0.51 6.19
C TYR A 136 -20.02 -0.28 5.28
N ARG A 137 -20.75 -1.36 4.97
CA ARG A 137 -22.01 -1.30 4.24
C ARG A 137 -23.14 -0.98 5.22
N LYS A 138 -23.96 0.02 4.89
CA LYS A 138 -25.09 0.44 5.70
C LYS A 138 -26.24 -0.55 5.60
N ILE A 139 -26.91 -0.81 6.71
CA ILE A 139 -28.13 -1.61 6.77
C ILE A 139 -29.32 -0.67 6.89
N ASN A 140 -30.34 -0.90 6.05
CA ASN A 140 -31.58 -0.15 6.07
C ASN A 140 -32.62 -0.88 6.92
N HIS A 141 -33.28 -0.17 7.83
CA HIS A 141 -34.27 -0.65 8.76
C HIS A 141 -35.70 -0.20 8.40
N ASP A 142 -36.01 0.01 7.12
CA ASP A 142 -37.38 0.34 6.68
C ASP A 142 -38.39 -0.74 7.12
N ASP A 143 -37.99 -2.02 7.12
CA ASP A 143 -38.68 -3.11 7.79
C ASP A 143 -37.87 -3.53 9.04
N PRO A 144 -38.35 -3.22 10.26
CA PRO A 144 -37.63 -3.57 11.49
C PRO A 144 -37.47 -5.08 11.72
N THR A 145 -38.28 -5.93 11.05
CA THR A 145 -38.21 -7.38 11.19
C THR A 145 -37.24 -8.01 10.22
N ASN A 146 -36.95 -7.36 9.11
CA ASN A 146 -36.12 -7.89 8.03
C ASN A 146 -35.22 -6.82 7.38
N PRO A 147 -34.15 -6.39 8.09
CA PRO A 147 -33.27 -5.34 7.60
C PRO A 147 -32.56 -5.75 6.31
N VAL A 148 -32.28 -4.77 5.44
CA VAL A 148 -31.65 -4.95 4.12
C VAL A 148 -30.26 -4.34 4.13
N VAL A 149 -29.24 -5.11 3.74
CA VAL A 149 -27.89 -4.62 3.52
C VAL A 149 -27.84 -3.87 2.19
N THR A 150 -27.45 -2.60 2.24
CA THR A 150 -27.34 -1.74 1.06
C THR A 150 -25.95 -1.76 0.46
N ASP A 151 -25.80 -1.24 -0.76
CA ASP A 151 -24.47 -1.01 -1.37
C ASP A 151 -23.85 0.35 -0.98
N GLU A 152 -24.54 1.11 -0.13
CA GLU A 152 -24.01 2.37 0.42
C GLU A 152 -22.88 2.06 1.39
N VAL A 153 -21.66 2.56 1.07
CA VAL A 153 -20.47 2.39 1.90
C VAL A 153 -20.19 3.66 2.69
N VAL A 154 -20.15 3.52 4.01
CA VAL A 154 -19.82 4.59 4.95
C VAL A 154 -18.47 4.31 5.59
N TYR A 155 -17.63 5.32 5.68
CA TYR A 155 -16.35 5.23 6.38
C TYR A 155 -16.53 5.77 7.80
N MET A 156 -16.08 4.99 8.79
CA MET A 156 -16.22 5.33 10.20
C MET A 156 -14.88 5.20 10.94
N THR A 157 -14.66 6.10 11.89
CA THR A 157 -13.60 5.98 12.89
C THR A 157 -13.96 4.94 13.94
N ALA A 158 -12.99 4.53 14.77
CA ALA A 158 -13.24 3.48 15.78
C ALA A 158 -14.23 3.91 16.86
N ASP A 159 -14.20 5.17 17.28
CA ASP A 159 -15.13 5.74 18.27
C ASP A 159 -16.56 5.85 17.74
N GLU A 160 -16.75 6.10 16.46
CA GLU A 160 -18.07 6.06 15.80
C GLU A 160 -18.59 4.63 15.75
N GLU A 161 -17.73 3.67 15.36
CA GLU A 161 -18.08 2.24 15.27
C GLU A 161 -18.53 1.65 16.61
N ASP A 162 -17.98 2.11 17.73
CA ASP A 162 -18.32 1.64 19.08
C ASP A 162 -19.81 1.78 19.44
N ASN A 163 -20.54 2.58 18.69
CA ASN A 163 -21.97 2.79 18.91
C ASN A 163 -22.87 1.83 18.12
N TYR A 164 -22.31 1.01 17.24
CA TYR A 164 -23.06 0.21 16.28
C TYR A 164 -22.71 -1.28 16.35
N HIS A 165 -23.68 -2.12 16.00
CA HIS A 165 -23.45 -3.55 15.78
C HIS A 165 -23.08 -3.77 14.32
N VAL A 166 -21.95 -4.47 14.10
CA VAL A 166 -21.42 -4.71 12.75
C VAL A 166 -21.41 -6.19 12.45
N ALA A 167 -22.10 -6.59 11.37
CA ALA A 167 -22.13 -7.96 10.90
C ALA A 167 -20.85 -8.33 10.12
N GLN A 168 -20.47 -9.61 10.16
CA GLN A 168 -19.33 -10.11 9.41
C GLN A 168 -19.65 -10.18 7.91
N ALA A 169 -18.62 -9.94 7.07
CA ALA A 169 -18.76 -9.91 5.61
C ALA A 169 -19.10 -11.26 4.96
N ASN A 170 -18.84 -12.39 5.64
CA ASN A 170 -19.08 -13.74 5.15
C ASN A 170 -20.50 -14.27 5.44
N GLU A 171 -21.35 -13.48 6.11
CA GLU A 171 -22.73 -13.88 6.35
C GLU A 171 -23.53 -13.94 5.04
N GLN A 172 -24.38 -14.96 4.94
CA GLN A 172 -25.17 -15.20 3.74
C GLN A 172 -26.30 -14.19 3.61
N LEU A 173 -26.34 -13.52 2.47
CA LEU A 173 -27.44 -12.66 2.04
C LEU A 173 -28.25 -13.32 0.94
N ASP A 174 -29.54 -13.04 0.87
CA ASP A 174 -30.39 -13.40 -0.24
C ASP A 174 -30.20 -12.42 -1.43
N LYS A 175 -30.95 -12.62 -2.52
CA LYS A 175 -30.87 -11.78 -3.72
C LYS A 175 -31.34 -10.35 -3.49
N GLU A 176 -32.09 -10.09 -2.45
CA GLU A 176 -32.65 -8.80 -2.08
C GLU A 176 -31.81 -8.09 -1.02
N GLY A 177 -30.73 -8.75 -0.51
CA GLY A 177 -29.82 -8.21 0.49
C GLY A 177 -30.25 -8.46 1.93
N HIS A 178 -31.18 -9.37 2.21
CA HIS A 178 -31.57 -9.73 3.56
C HIS A 178 -30.69 -10.85 4.11
N PHE A 179 -30.48 -10.85 5.44
CA PHE A 179 -29.83 -11.96 6.12
C PHE A 179 -30.67 -13.22 6.09
N VAL A 180 -30.11 -14.32 5.61
CA VAL A 180 -30.78 -15.63 5.53
C VAL A 180 -31.04 -16.20 6.93
N ARG A 181 -30.08 -16.00 7.86
CA ARG A 181 -30.20 -16.48 9.24
C ARG A 181 -30.87 -15.46 10.15
N LYS A 182 -31.58 -15.95 11.16
CA LYS A 182 -32.18 -15.10 12.20
C LYS A 182 -31.09 -14.53 13.14
N ASN A 183 -30.12 -15.36 13.51
CA ASN A 183 -28.96 -14.99 14.27
C ASN A 183 -27.76 -14.90 13.34
N VAL A 184 -27.03 -13.81 13.42
CA VAL A 184 -25.93 -13.42 12.54
C VAL A 184 -24.70 -13.18 13.40
N SER A 185 -23.55 -13.64 12.95
CA SER A 185 -22.28 -13.39 13.61
C SER A 185 -21.86 -11.93 13.38
N GLY A 186 -21.50 -11.28 14.45
CA GLY A 186 -21.04 -9.90 14.39
C GLY A 186 -20.27 -9.48 15.63
N ARG A 187 -19.90 -8.23 15.65
CA ARG A 187 -19.16 -7.63 16.77
C ARG A 187 -19.82 -6.36 17.26
N TYR A 188 -19.68 -6.15 18.54
CA TYR A 188 -20.01 -4.90 19.22
C TYR A 188 -18.90 -4.59 20.21
N ARG A 189 -18.12 -3.53 19.93
CA ARG A 189 -16.88 -3.21 20.67
C ARG A 189 -15.89 -4.38 20.68
N GLU A 190 -15.56 -4.91 21.88
CA GLU A 190 -14.65 -6.05 22.06
C GLU A 190 -15.32 -7.41 21.88
N GLU A 191 -16.66 -7.46 21.98
CA GLU A 191 -17.39 -8.71 21.97
C GLU A 191 -17.73 -9.17 20.56
N THR A 192 -17.39 -10.41 20.25
CA THR A 192 -17.77 -11.09 19.01
C THR A 192 -18.69 -12.24 19.35
N GLN A 193 -19.96 -12.14 18.96
CA GLN A 193 -20.98 -13.17 19.23
C GLN A 193 -22.10 -13.13 18.17
N GLU A 194 -23.04 -14.04 18.30
CA GLU A 194 -24.25 -14.05 17.46
C GLU A 194 -25.32 -13.12 18.04
N TYR A 195 -25.80 -12.20 17.25
CA TYR A 195 -26.89 -11.29 17.56
C TYR A 195 -28.08 -11.52 16.63
N GLU A 196 -29.27 -11.10 17.04
CA GLU A 196 -30.41 -11.10 16.13
C GLU A 196 -30.17 -10.12 14.97
N ARG A 197 -30.51 -10.52 13.72
CA ARG A 197 -30.30 -9.75 12.50
C ARG A 197 -30.81 -8.29 12.54
N ARG A 198 -31.86 -8.03 13.34
CA ARG A 198 -32.46 -6.69 13.51
C ARG A 198 -31.60 -5.72 14.34
N MET A 199 -30.57 -6.22 15.03
CA MET A 199 -29.70 -5.39 15.86
C MET A 199 -28.53 -4.80 15.08
N PHE A 200 -28.28 -5.25 13.84
CA PHE A 200 -27.16 -4.80 13.06
C PHE A 200 -27.45 -3.51 12.30
N ASP A 201 -26.56 -2.54 12.44
CA ASP A 201 -26.61 -1.25 11.76
C ASP A 201 -25.74 -1.22 10.51
N TYR A 202 -24.66 -2.00 10.51
CA TYR A 202 -23.67 -2.07 9.45
C TYR A 202 -23.18 -3.49 9.22
N MET A 203 -22.56 -3.71 8.06
CA MET A 203 -21.91 -4.97 7.68
C MET A 203 -20.52 -4.66 7.12
N ASP A 204 -19.54 -5.52 7.39
CA ASP A 204 -18.22 -5.45 6.78
C ASP A 204 -18.30 -5.54 5.25
N VAL A 205 -17.44 -4.80 4.55
CA VAL A 205 -17.40 -4.81 3.08
C VAL A 205 -16.78 -6.09 2.55
N SER A 206 -15.70 -6.56 3.17
CA SER A 206 -14.98 -7.76 2.75
C SER A 206 -14.17 -8.35 3.90
N PRO A 207 -13.97 -9.67 3.96
CA PRO A 207 -13.05 -10.29 4.93
C PRO A 207 -11.60 -9.82 4.77
N LYS A 208 -11.20 -9.40 3.58
CA LYS A 208 -9.85 -8.88 3.28
C LYS A 208 -9.56 -7.54 3.94
N MET A 209 -10.57 -6.82 4.40
CA MET A 209 -10.40 -5.50 5.01
C MET A 209 -9.57 -5.52 6.31
N VAL A 210 -9.45 -6.66 6.96
CA VAL A 210 -8.70 -6.81 8.22
C VAL A 210 -7.19 -6.71 8.01
N PHE A 211 -6.70 -7.17 6.84
CA PHE A 211 -5.29 -7.33 6.56
C PHE A 211 -4.72 -6.21 5.69
N SER A 212 -3.40 -5.99 5.80
CA SER A 212 -2.65 -5.14 4.88
C SER A 212 -2.55 -5.77 3.49
N VAL A 213 -2.06 -4.99 2.51
CA VAL A 213 -1.88 -5.47 1.14
C VAL A 213 -0.92 -6.66 1.08
N ALA A 214 0.23 -6.58 1.77
CA ALA A 214 1.21 -7.68 1.76
C ALA A 214 0.65 -8.97 2.38
N THR A 215 -0.06 -8.87 3.48
CA THR A 215 -0.70 -10.03 4.13
C THR A 215 -1.84 -10.60 3.29
N ALA A 216 -2.61 -9.74 2.62
CA ALA A 216 -3.71 -10.16 1.74
C ALA A 216 -3.23 -10.88 0.45
N LEU A 217 -1.94 -10.83 0.12
CA LEU A 217 -1.33 -11.58 -0.98
C LEU A 217 -0.96 -13.02 -0.61
N ILE A 218 -1.03 -13.41 0.66
CA ILE A 218 -0.71 -14.77 1.10
C ILE A 218 -1.90 -15.69 0.80
N PRO A 219 -1.76 -16.69 -0.09
CA PRO A 219 -2.83 -17.63 -0.35
C PRO A 219 -3.02 -18.56 0.86
N PHE A 220 -4.26 -18.95 1.14
CA PHE A 220 -4.64 -19.81 2.27
C PHE A 220 -4.17 -19.29 3.64
N LEU A 221 -4.17 -17.97 3.81
CA LEU A 221 -3.72 -17.31 5.04
C LEU A 221 -4.43 -17.83 6.30
N GLN A 222 -5.69 -18.21 6.19
CA GLN A 222 -6.50 -18.75 7.30
C GLN A 222 -5.96 -20.09 7.85
N ASN A 223 -5.13 -20.79 7.09
CA ASN A 223 -4.51 -22.07 7.48
C ASN A 223 -3.12 -21.89 8.10
N ASP A 224 -2.58 -20.67 8.05
CA ASP A 224 -1.23 -20.37 8.56
C ASP A 224 -1.29 -19.87 10.00
N ASP A 225 -0.26 -20.21 10.78
CA ASP A 225 -0.02 -19.58 12.06
C ASP A 225 0.35 -18.09 11.89
N ALA A 226 -0.15 -17.25 12.80
CA ALA A 226 0.07 -15.80 12.72
C ALA A 226 1.56 -15.42 12.69
N ASN A 227 2.42 -16.13 13.42
CA ASN A 227 3.86 -15.86 13.44
C ASN A 227 4.48 -16.13 12.07
N ARG A 228 4.08 -17.21 11.40
CA ARG A 228 4.59 -17.54 10.05
C ARG A 228 4.01 -16.63 8.98
N ALA A 229 2.77 -16.20 9.12
CA ALA A 229 2.17 -15.19 8.25
C ALA A 229 2.90 -13.83 8.37
N LEU A 230 3.31 -13.42 9.58
CA LEU A 230 4.11 -12.23 9.81
C LEU A 230 5.46 -12.32 9.08
N MET A 231 6.17 -13.44 9.25
CA MET A 231 7.45 -13.66 8.56
C MET A 231 7.29 -13.65 7.04
N GLY A 232 6.29 -14.35 6.50
CA GLY A 232 6.00 -14.39 5.07
C GLY A 232 5.64 -13.03 4.49
N SER A 233 4.81 -12.26 5.18
CA SER A 233 4.44 -10.89 4.81
C SER A 233 5.67 -9.97 4.74
N ASN A 234 6.56 -10.06 5.72
CA ASN A 234 7.82 -9.31 5.74
C ASN A 234 8.77 -9.74 4.63
N MET A 235 8.89 -11.05 4.36
CA MET A 235 9.77 -11.58 3.32
C MET A 235 9.33 -11.23 1.90
N GLN A 236 8.03 -11.14 1.62
CA GLN A 236 7.52 -10.68 0.32
C GLN A 236 8.06 -9.31 -0.07
N ARG A 237 8.22 -8.41 0.89
CA ARG A 237 8.76 -7.05 0.66
C ARG A 237 10.25 -7.03 0.31
N GLN A 238 10.98 -8.10 0.61
CA GLN A 238 12.43 -8.25 0.37
C GLN A 238 12.73 -8.94 -0.96
N ALA A 239 11.72 -9.39 -1.71
CA ALA A 239 11.91 -10.08 -2.98
C ALA A 239 12.63 -9.19 -4.00
N VAL A 240 13.67 -9.73 -4.63
CA VAL A 240 14.46 -9.02 -5.64
C VAL A 240 13.87 -9.24 -7.02
N PRO A 241 13.77 -8.20 -7.89
CA PRO A 241 13.32 -8.36 -9.26
C PRO A 241 14.24 -9.30 -10.05
N LEU A 242 13.65 -10.34 -10.64
CA LEU A 242 14.37 -11.31 -11.47
C LEU A 242 14.39 -10.87 -12.93
N LEU A 243 15.26 -11.48 -13.74
CA LEU A 243 15.32 -11.27 -15.20
C LEU A 243 13.97 -11.53 -15.86
N THR A 244 13.39 -12.69 -15.54
CA THR A 244 12.05 -13.07 -15.97
C THR A 244 11.27 -13.53 -14.75
N THR A 245 10.11 -12.93 -14.51
CA THR A 245 9.23 -13.26 -13.41
C THR A 245 8.00 -14.00 -13.91
N GLU A 246 7.36 -14.77 -13.06
CA GLU A 246 6.13 -15.48 -13.36
C GLU A 246 5.03 -15.08 -12.39
N ALA A 247 3.82 -14.89 -12.90
CA ALA A 247 2.66 -14.71 -12.05
C ALA A 247 2.43 -15.96 -11.20
N PRO A 248 1.99 -15.83 -9.95
CA PRO A 248 1.73 -16.98 -9.09
C PRO A 248 0.59 -17.83 -9.66
N VAL A 249 0.77 -19.16 -9.65
CA VAL A 249 -0.27 -20.11 -10.10
C VAL A 249 -1.49 -20.06 -9.17
N VAL A 250 -1.26 -19.86 -7.86
CA VAL A 250 -2.30 -19.67 -6.86
C VAL A 250 -2.18 -18.28 -6.27
N GLY A 251 -3.22 -17.48 -6.43
CA GLY A 251 -3.27 -16.09 -5.97
C GLY A 251 -4.53 -15.81 -5.16
N THR A 252 -4.60 -14.59 -4.64
CA THR A 252 -5.72 -14.10 -3.81
C THR A 252 -6.62 -13.11 -4.53
N GLY A 253 -6.27 -12.71 -5.76
CA GLY A 253 -6.96 -11.68 -6.53
C GLY A 253 -6.53 -10.24 -6.20
N MET A 254 -5.56 -10.07 -5.30
CA MET A 254 -4.99 -8.76 -4.97
C MET A 254 -3.80 -8.38 -5.86
N GLU A 255 -3.28 -9.31 -6.63
CA GLU A 255 -2.04 -9.17 -7.39
C GLU A 255 -2.14 -8.07 -8.45
N THR A 256 -3.19 -8.07 -9.25
CA THR A 256 -3.41 -7.07 -10.30
C THR A 256 -3.59 -5.67 -9.72
N LYS A 257 -4.42 -5.55 -8.69
CA LYS A 257 -4.65 -4.26 -8.03
C LYS A 257 -3.38 -3.73 -7.38
N THR A 258 -2.60 -4.59 -6.75
CA THR A 258 -1.31 -4.22 -6.14
C THR A 258 -0.32 -3.72 -7.19
N ALA A 259 -0.20 -4.40 -8.33
CA ALA A 259 0.68 -4.01 -9.43
C ALA A 259 0.30 -2.64 -10.01
N VAL A 260 -0.98 -2.40 -10.22
CA VAL A 260 -1.48 -1.12 -10.75
C VAL A 260 -1.31 0.01 -9.73
N ASP A 261 -1.73 -0.19 -8.48
CA ASP A 261 -1.71 0.84 -7.44
C ASP A 261 -0.27 1.19 -6.97
N SER A 262 0.69 0.29 -7.15
CA SER A 262 2.12 0.59 -6.89
C SER A 262 2.70 1.62 -7.86
N GLY A 263 2.08 1.79 -9.04
CA GLY A 263 2.51 2.74 -10.07
C GLY A 263 3.72 2.28 -10.90
N VAL A 264 4.14 1.02 -10.78
CA VAL A 264 5.25 0.47 -11.59
C VAL A 264 4.81 0.07 -12.99
N CYS A 265 3.53 -0.31 -13.15
CA CYS A 265 2.92 -0.58 -14.45
C CYS A 265 2.44 0.72 -15.10
N VAL A 266 2.55 0.79 -16.41
CA VAL A 266 1.99 1.89 -17.19
C VAL A 266 0.57 1.52 -17.60
N VAL A 267 -0.37 2.41 -17.27
CA VAL A 267 -1.81 2.21 -17.48
C VAL A 267 -2.31 3.20 -18.53
N ALA A 268 -3.19 2.74 -19.42
CA ALA A 268 -3.84 3.59 -20.41
C ALA A 268 -4.77 4.61 -19.74
N LYS A 269 -4.60 5.88 -20.04
CA LYS A 269 -5.45 6.96 -19.49
C LYS A 269 -6.81 7.05 -20.17
N LYS A 270 -6.87 6.67 -21.43
CA LYS A 270 -8.06 6.70 -22.28
C LYS A 270 -8.14 5.43 -23.11
N SER A 271 -9.30 5.12 -23.65
CA SER A 271 -9.46 4.04 -24.63
C SER A 271 -8.93 4.46 -25.98
N GLY A 272 -8.34 3.51 -26.72
CA GLY A 272 -7.78 3.80 -28.05
C GLY A 272 -7.01 2.64 -28.64
N THR A 273 -6.41 2.88 -29.80
CA THR A 273 -5.65 1.88 -30.55
C THR A 273 -4.15 2.23 -30.52
N ILE A 274 -3.31 1.22 -30.34
CA ILE A 274 -1.85 1.38 -30.32
C ILE A 274 -1.35 1.62 -31.74
N GLU A 275 -0.83 2.82 -31.99
CA GLU A 275 -0.21 3.16 -33.30
C GLU A 275 1.24 2.63 -33.38
N LYS A 276 1.97 2.71 -32.28
CA LYS A 276 3.40 2.36 -32.21
C LYS A 276 3.75 1.81 -30.83
N SER A 277 4.39 0.66 -30.80
CA SER A 277 4.95 0.06 -29.60
C SER A 277 6.46 -0.10 -29.76
N GLU A 278 7.22 0.70 -29.02
CA GLU A 278 8.68 0.69 -29.00
C GLU A 278 9.18 0.35 -27.60
N SER A 279 10.43 -0.06 -27.48
CA SER A 279 11.02 -0.44 -26.19
C SER A 279 11.03 0.71 -25.17
N ASN A 280 11.09 1.96 -25.61
CA ASN A 280 11.19 3.17 -24.78
C ASN A 280 9.93 4.03 -24.74
N GLN A 281 8.96 3.77 -25.63
CA GLN A 281 7.71 4.51 -25.65
C GLN A 281 6.58 3.75 -26.35
N ILE A 282 5.36 4.04 -25.94
CA ILE A 282 4.14 3.55 -26.59
C ILE A 282 3.35 4.77 -27.05
N THR A 283 2.95 4.79 -28.33
CA THR A 283 2.09 5.83 -28.88
C THR A 283 0.71 5.25 -29.16
N MET A 284 -0.31 5.86 -28.57
CA MET A 284 -1.70 5.46 -28.70
C MET A 284 -2.52 6.57 -29.33
N LYS A 285 -3.38 6.21 -30.27
CA LYS A 285 -4.41 7.07 -30.81
C LYS A 285 -5.70 6.77 -30.06
N ASN A 286 -6.15 7.75 -29.30
CA ASN A 286 -7.37 7.65 -28.51
C ASN A 286 -8.62 7.70 -29.41
N ASP A 287 -9.71 7.14 -28.94
CA ASP A 287 -11.00 7.12 -29.66
C ASP A 287 -11.57 8.54 -29.86
N ASP A 288 -11.17 9.50 -29.00
CA ASP A 288 -11.50 10.93 -29.16
C ASP A 288 -10.66 11.67 -30.22
N GLY A 289 -9.77 10.95 -30.91
CA GLY A 289 -8.87 11.48 -31.94
C GLY A 289 -7.59 12.13 -31.42
N THR A 290 -7.41 12.23 -30.11
CA THR A 290 -6.15 12.72 -29.51
C THR A 290 -5.08 11.64 -29.54
N ARG A 291 -3.81 12.04 -29.36
CA ARG A 291 -2.67 11.09 -29.26
C ARG A 291 -2.01 11.22 -27.91
N ASP A 292 -1.81 10.08 -27.27
CA ASP A 292 -1.04 9.96 -26.02
C ASP A 292 0.28 9.23 -26.29
N VAL A 293 1.36 9.74 -25.69
CA VAL A 293 2.69 9.14 -25.73
C VAL A 293 3.12 8.77 -24.32
N TYR A 294 3.27 7.48 -24.08
CA TYR A 294 3.72 6.92 -22.79
C TYR A 294 5.20 6.61 -22.90
N LYS A 295 6.03 7.37 -22.15
CA LYS A 295 7.47 7.10 -22.05
C LYS A 295 7.73 6.03 -21.01
N LEU A 296 8.54 5.03 -21.33
CA LEU A 296 8.90 3.93 -20.47
C LEU A 296 10.25 4.19 -19.80
N THR A 297 10.35 3.85 -18.51
CA THR A 297 11.61 3.90 -17.78
C THR A 297 12.45 2.70 -18.14
N LYS A 298 13.68 2.94 -18.60
CA LYS A 298 14.59 1.88 -19.05
C LYS A 298 15.82 1.82 -18.16
N PHE A 299 16.14 0.63 -17.65
CA PHE A 299 17.38 0.29 -16.96
C PHE A 299 17.86 1.34 -15.95
N SER A 300 16.95 1.90 -15.16
CA SER A 300 17.31 2.85 -14.11
C SER A 300 17.65 2.14 -12.80
N ARG A 301 18.52 2.78 -12.01
CA ARG A 301 18.90 2.27 -10.70
C ARG A 301 17.82 2.55 -9.68
N SER A 302 17.43 1.55 -8.89
CA SER A 302 16.60 1.74 -7.69
C SER A 302 17.44 2.14 -6.47
N ASN A 303 16.78 2.50 -5.37
CA ASN A 303 17.45 2.83 -4.11
C ASN A 303 18.32 1.69 -3.56
N GLN A 304 17.94 0.45 -3.78
CA GLN A 304 18.67 -0.74 -3.37
C GLN A 304 19.59 -1.29 -4.48
N SER A 305 19.90 -0.48 -5.47
CA SER A 305 20.75 -0.83 -6.62
C SER A 305 20.22 -1.97 -7.50
N ASN A 306 18.91 -2.20 -7.50
CA ASN A 306 18.25 -3.09 -8.45
C ASN A 306 17.99 -2.39 -9.77
N CYS A 307 17.79 -3.16 -10.83
CA CYS A 307 17.44 -2.63 -12.15
C CYS A 307 15.93 -2.39 -12.26
N TYR A 308 15.55 -1.16 -12.50
CA TYR A 308 14.17 -0.75 -12.77
C TYR A 308 13.98 -0.62 -14.28
N ASN A 309 13.17 -1.49 -14.88
CA ASN A 309 12.96 -1.54 -16.32
C ASN A 309 11.49 -1.82 -16.63
N GLN A 310 10.90 -0.97 -17.48
CA GLN A 310 9.53 -1.16 -17.97
C GLN A 310 9.54 -1.75 -19.37
N ARG A 311 8.66 -2.71 -19.64
CA ARG A 311 8.52 -3.41 -20.92
C ARG A 311 7.09 -3.29 -21.44
N PRO A 312 6.87 -2.92 -22.72
CA PRO A 312 5.54 -2.93 -23.32
C PRO A 312 5.01 -4.37 -23.41
N ILE A 313 3.72 -4.53 -23.15
CA ILE A 313 2.99 -5.80 -23.29
C ILE A 313 1.96 -5.77 -24.41
N VAL A 314 1.78 -4.61 -25.04
CA VAL A 314 0.83 -4.38 -26.15
C VAL A 314 1.57 -4.25 -27.47
N PHE A 315 0.90 -4.64 -28.56
CA PHE A 315 1.42 -4.58 -29.91
C PHE A 315 0.71 -3.51 -30.75
N LYS A 316 1.33 -3.14 -31.87
CA LYS A 316 0.71 -2.22 -32.84
C LYS A 316 -0.60 -2.80 -33.37
N GLY A 317 -1.66 -2.03 -33.28
CA GLY A 317 -3.00 -2.38 -33.73
C GLY A 317 -3.93 -2.91 -32.62
N ASP A 318 -3.40 -3.17 -31.44
CA ASP A 318 -4.23 -3.59 -30.30
C ASP A 318 -5.13 -2.42 -29.86
N HIS A 319 -6.39 -2.73 -29.57
CA HIS A 319 -7.30 -1.79 -28.91
C HIS A 319 -7.24 -2.01 -27.42
N VAL A 320 -7.11 -0.92 -26.66
CA VAL A 320 -6.91 -0.91 -25.21
C VAL A 320 -7.97 -0.02 -24.58
N GLU A 321 -8.55 -0.46 -23.47
CA GLU A 321 -9.51 0.32 -22.70
C GLU A 321 -8.81 1.24 -21.68
N ALA A 322 -9.52 2.27 -21.25
CA ALA A 322 -9.03 3.14 -20.17
C ALA A 322 -8.87 2.33 -18.86
N GLY A 323 -7.70 2.43 -18.23
CA GLY A 323 -7.39 1.67 -17.00
C GLY A 323 -6.68 0.33 -17.26
N GLU A 324 -6.51 -0.09 -18.50
CA GLU A 324 -5.79 -1.32 -18.85
C GLU A 324 -4.28 -1.12 -18.82
N VAL A 325 -3.55 -2.14 -18.39
CA VAL A 325 -2.07 -2.09 -18.31
C VAL A 325 -1.48 -2.29 -19.71
N ILE A 326 -0.63 -1.37 -20.12
CA ILE A 326 0.03 -1.37 -21.44
C ILE A 326 1.53 -1.67 -21.36
N ALA A 327 2.14 -1.53 -20.19
CA ALA A 327 3.53 -1.92 -19.97
C ALA A 327 3.74 -2.44 -18.56
N ASP A 328 4.49 -3.53 -18.44
CA ASP A 328 4.91 -4.11 -17.17
C ASP A 328 6.15 -3.39 -16.61
N GLY A 329 6.22 -3.34 -15.27
CA GLY A 329 7.40 -2.90 -14.52
C GLY A 329 8.23 -4.06 -13.98
N PRO A 330 9.16 -3.77 -13.05
CA PRO A 330 9.91 -4.81 -12.36
C PRO A 330 8.98 -5.67 -11.51
N SER A 331 9.25 -6.96 -11.40
CA SER A 331 8.45 -7.92 -10.62
C SER A 331 6.97 -7.93 -10.97
N THR A 332 6.63 -7.71 -12.22
CA THR A 332 5.26 -7.81 -12.75
C THR A 332 5.23 -8.65 -14.03
N ALA A 333 4.13 -9.33 -14.26
CA ALA A 333 3.90 -10.11 -15.47
C ALA A 333 2.44 -9.93 -15.92
N ASN A 334 2.23 -9.40 -17.14
CA ASN A 334 0.90 -9.14 -17.71
C ASN A 334 -0.03 -8.33 -16.79
N GLY A 335 0.52 -7.32 -16.11
CA GLY A 335 -0.23 -6.48 -15.19
C GLY A 335 -0.50 -7.10 -13.80
N GLU A 336 0.00 -8.29 -13.52
CA GLU A 336 -0.08 -8.93 -12.22
C GLU A 336 1.25 -8.86 -11.47
N LEU A 337 1.20 -8.80 -10.16
CA LEU A 337 2.38 -8.85 -9.31
C LEU A 337 3.03 -10.24 -9.39
N ALA A 338 4.30 -10.28 -9.78
CA ALA A 338 5.11 -11.49 -9.95
C ALA A 338 6.43 -11.33 -9.22
N LEU A 339 6.47 -11.70 -7.93
CA LEU A 339 7.64 -11.50 -7.06
C LEU A 339 8.74 -12.54 -7.26
N GLY A 340 8.49 -13.61 -8.01
CA GLY A 340 9.43 -14.69 -8.19
C GLY A 340 9.06 -15.65 -9.32
N LYS A 341 9.28 -16.92 -9.07
CA LYS A 341 9.04 -18.06 -9.97
C LYS A 341 8.17 -19.11 -9.32
N ASN A 342 7.63 -20.03 -10.10
CA ASN A 342 6.86 -21.18 -9.63
C ASN A 342 7.70 -22.48 -9.74
N PRO A 343 8.66 -22.74 -8.82
CA PRO A 343 9.48 -23.93 -8.86
C PRO A 343 8.75 -25.16 -8.32
N LEU A 344 9.16 -26.34 -8.76
CA LEU A 344 8.74 -27.59 -8.14
C LEU A 344 9.50 -27.79 -6.84
N ILE A 345 8.78 -27.98 -5.74
CA ILE A 345 9.34 -28.14 -4.38
C ILE A 345 9.04 -29.55 -3.86
N GLY A 346 10.05 -30.22 -3.34
CA GLY A 346 9.92 -31.46 -2.58
C GLY A 346 10.08 -31.21 -1.07
N PHE A 347 9.11 -31.65 -0.28
CA PHE A 347 9.16 -31.55 1.17
C PHE A 347 9.68 -32.86 1.78
N MET A 348 10.96 -32.90 2.13
CA MET A 348 11.59 -34.04 2.76
C MET A 348 12.83 -33.61 3.52
N THR A 349 13.31 -34.43 4.43
CA THR A 349 14.64 -34.26 5.02
C THR A 349 15.70 -34.74 4.04
N TRP A 350 16.80 -33.99 3.90
CA TRP A 350 17.92 -34.36 3.00
C TRP A 350 19.25 -34.24 3.73
N GLU A 351 19.71 -35.33 4.33
CA GLU A 351 21.01 -35.46 4.97
C GLU A 351 21.39 -34.32 5.95
N GLY A 352 20.40 -33.68 6.54
CA GLY A 352 20.56 -32.53 7.45
C GLY A 352 20.89 -31.17 6.77
N TYR A 353 21.07 -31.11 5.46
CA TYR A 353 21.41 -29.88 4.74
C TYR A 353 20.23 -28.88 4.63
N ASN A 354 19.02 -29.31 4.92
CA ASN A 354 17.83 -28.48 4.97
C ASN A 354 17.27 -28.37 6.40
N TYR A 355 18.14 -28.35 7.40
CA TYR A 355 17.77 -28.17 8.79
C TYR A 355 17.25 -26.73 9.04
N GLU A 356 16.16 -26.61 9.78
CA GLU A 356 15.41 -25.37 10.04
C GLU A 356 14.95 -24.67 8.73
N ASP A 357 15.37 -23.43 8.49
CA ASP A 357 15.00 -22.62 7.33
C ASP A 357 15.96 -22.80 6.12
N ALA A 358 16.89 -23.76 6.19
CA ALA A 358 17.79 -24.05 5.10
C ALA A 358 17.06 -24.75 3.94
N VAL A 359 17.44 -24.42 2.71
CA VAL A 359 16.84 -24.94 1.47
C VAL A 359 17.95 -25.44 0.55
N LEU A 360 17.72 -26.58 -0.09
CA LEU A 360 18.57 -27.10 -1.17
C LEU A 360 17.99 -26.67 -2.52
N LEU A 361 18.86 -26.22 -3.40
CA LEU A 361 18.50 -25.81 -4.75
C LEU A 361 19.15 -26.76 -5.77
N SER A 362 18.42 -27.07 -6.83
CA SER A 362 18.94 -27.78 -7.97
C SER A 362 19.92 -26.94 -8.78
N GLU A 363 21.02 -27.52 -9.27
CA GLU A 363 21.97 -26.84 -10.15
C GLU A 363 21.32 -26.31 -11.44
N ARG A 364 20.26 -26.95 -11.91
CA ARG A 364 19.46 -26.48 -13.06
C ARG A 364 18.95 -25.06 -12.89
N LEU A 365 18.59 -24.64 -11.68
CA LEU A 365 18.12 -23.28 -11.42
C LEU A 365 19.20 -22.23 -11.68
N VAL A 366 20.47 -22.60 -11.51
CA VAL A 366 21.62 -21.74 -11.84
C VAL A 366 21.90 -21.79 -13.34
N GLN A 367 21.87 -22.97 -13.97
CA GLN A 367 22.11 -23.12 -15.40
C GLN A 367 21.09 -22.41 -16.28
N ASP A 368 19.82 -22.44 -15.86
CA ASP A 368 18.70 -21.82 -16.60
C ASP A 368 18.44 -20.35 -16.18
N ASP A 369 19.31 -19.76 -15.37
CA ASP A 369 19.15 -18.39 -14.83
C ASP A 369 17.79 -18.10 -14.18
N VAL A 370 17.19 -19.11 -13.49
CA VAL A 370 15.82 -19.02 -12.98
C VAL A 370 15.65 -17.91 -11.94
N TYR A 371 16.61 -17.78 -11.01
CA TYR A 371 16.63 -16.76 -9.97
C TYR A 371 17.63 -15.63 -10.22
N THR A 372 18.16 -15.54 -11.42
CA THR A 372 19.12 -14.48 -11.77
C THR A 372 18.47 -13.12 -11.77
N CYS A 373 19.10 -12.15 -11.10
CA CYS A 373 18.67 -10.77 -11.03
C CYS A 373 19.73 -9.84 -11.64
N LEU A 374 19.30 -8.64 -12.04
CA LEU A 374 20.20 -7.57 -12.48
C LEU A 374 20.46 -6.61 -11.32
N LEU A 375 21.72 -6.45 -10.97
CA LEU A 375 22.17 -5.39 -10.07
C LEU A 375 22.75 -4.25 -10.91
N TYR A 376 22.40 -3.02 -10.54
CA TYR A 376 22.96 -1.84 -11.15
C TYR A 376 24.29 -1.50 -10.45
N THR A 377 25.40 -1.64 -11.16
CA THR A 377 26.73 -1.26 -10.67
C THR A 377 27.24 -0.03 -11.41
N SER A 378 28.12 0.74 -10.77
CA SER A 378 28.73 1.92 -11.40
C SER A 378 29.56 1.60 -12.64
N ASP A 379 30.00 0.35 -12.77
CA ASP A 379 30.83 -0.12 -13.88
C ASP A 379 29.99 -0.60 -15.10
N ALA A 380 28.66 -0.64 -14.95
CA ALA A 380 27.71 -1.02 -16.00
C ALA A 380 27.10 0.20 -16.74
N ALA A 381 27.59 1.41 -16.46
CA ALA A 381 27.12 2.67 -17.04
C ALA A 381 27.98 3.07 -18.26
#